data_c36c4c03c3a07d382eefb6f00a23c573
#
_entry.id   c36c4c03c3a07d382eefb6f00a23c573
#
_cell.length_a   1.000
_cell.length_b   1.000
_cell.length_c   1.000
_cell.angle_alpha   90.00
_cell.angle_beta   90.00
_cell.angle_gamma   90.00
#
_symmetry.space_group_name_H-M   'P 1'
#
loop_
_entity.id
_entity.type
_entity.pdbx_description
1 polymer ?
#
loop_
_entity_poly.entity_id
_entity_poly.type
_entity_poly.pdbx_seq_one_letter_code
_entity_poly.pdbx_strand_id
1 'polypeptide(L)'
;MPIQLRQYIEHRIRNQDFFCEKELTMAIISGKYKVVIIWHLGNEGPLRYGQVFKLFPGISDRILTKQLRELEQDGIVGRNVYPVVPPKVEYHLTDLGNTILPIVNDMWRWGKENMKYYYEKILEKDKNLAAKAEIQTKTNPV
;
A
#
# COMPACT_ATOMS: atom_id res chain seq x y z
N MET A 1 18.82 -16.46 7.39
CA MET A 1 19.61 -15.60 6.50
C MET A 1 19.58 -14.18 7.01
N PRO A 2 20.68 -13.45 6.97
CA PRO A 2 20.64 -12.03 7.32
C PRO A 2 19.71 -11.30 6.35
N ILE A 3 18.91 -10.39 6.89
CA ILE A 3 18.03 -9.52 6.11
C ILE A 3 18.91 -8.64 5.22
N GLN A 4 18.68 -8.69 3.92
CA GLN A 4 19.38 -7.84 2.97
C GLN A 4 18.55 -6.57 2.74
N LEU A 5 18.65 -5.63 3.67
CA LEU A 5 17.95 -4.35 3.58
C LEU A 5 18.13 -3.67 2.22
N ARG A 6 17.11 -2.96 1.79
CA ARG A 6 17.27 -2.06 0.64
C ARG A 6 18.37 -1.05 0.92
N GLN A 7 19.22 -0.82 -0.06
CA GLN A 7 20.32 0.15 0.04
C GLN A 7 19.86 1.53 0.48
N TYR A 8 18.70 1.96 0.00
CA TYR A 8 18.09 3.23 0.38
C TYR A 8 17.82 3.33 1.89
N ILE A 9 17.26 2.29 2.48
CA ILE A 9 16.96 2.24 3.91
C ILE A 9 18.26 2.19 4.72
N GLU A 10 19.17 1.31 4.33
CA GLU A 10 20.47 1.17 4.99
C GLU A 10 21.27 2.48 4.98
N HIS A 11 21.32 3.16 3.85
CA HIS A 11 22.01 4.44 3.70
C HIS A 11 21.43 5.49 4.65
N ARG A 12 20.11 5.63 4.71
CA ARG A 12 19.45 6.60 5.60
C ARG A 12 19.68 6.30 7.07
N ILE A 13 19.67 5.03 7.46
CA ILE A 13 19.98 4.62 8.84
C ILE A 13 21.42 4.96 9.20
N ARG A 14 22.38 4.59 8.35
CA ARG A 14 23.82 4.85 8.58
C ARG A 14 24.14 6.34 8.71
N ASN A 15 23.49 7.16 7.91
CA ASN A 15 23.71 8.61 7.87
C ASN A 15 22.82 9.39 8.84
N GLN A 16 21.99 8.71 9.63
CA GLN A 16 21.05 9.33 10.56
C GLN A 16 20.14 10.37 9.89
N ASP A 17 19.70 10.09 8.66
CA ASP A 17 18.90 10.99 7.82
C ASP A 17 17.40 10.93 8.12
N PHE A 18 16.98 10.19 9.14
CA PHE A 18 15.61 10.21 9.62
C PHE A 18 15.45 11.24 10.75
N PHE A 19 14.48 12.15 10.59
CA PHE A 19 14.14 13.09 11.67
C PHE A 19 13.55 12.37 12.88
N CYS A 20 12.80 11.31 12.65
CA CYS A 20 12.27 10.46 13.71
C CYS A 20 11.94 9.06 13.18
N GLU A 21 11.69 8.16 14.09
CA GLU A 21 11.43 6.74 13.80
C GLU A 21 10.16 6.53 12.92
N LYS A 22 9.21 7.47 12.94
CA LYS A 22 8.03 7.44 12.07
C LYS A 22 8.40 7.46 10.58
N GLU A 23 9.49 8.13 10.22
CA GLU A 23 9.98 8.16 8.84
C GLU A 23 10.49 6.80 8.39
N LEU A 24 11.11 6.02 9.28
CA LEU A 24 11.50 4.64 8.98
C LEU A 24 10.26 3.81 8.61
N THR A 25 9.23 3.87 9.44
CA THR A 25 7.98 3.15 9.20
C THR A 25 7.37 3.53 7.85
N MET A 26 7.28 4.82 7.56
CA MET A 26 6.77 5.30 6.28
C MET A 26 7.63 4.81 5.11
N ALA A 27 8.94 4.83 5.24
CA ALA A 27 9.85 4.36 4.18
C ALA A 27 9.67 2.87 3.88
N ILE A 28 9.38 2.06 4.90
CA ILE A 28 9.13 0.62 4.76
C ILE A 28 7.82 0.33 4.02
N ILE A 29 6.75 1.06 4.36
CA ILE A 29 5.40 0.77 3.84
C ILE A 29 4.91 1.74 2.78
N SER A 30 5.68 2.78 2.46
CA SER A 30 5.26 3.81 1.52
C SER A 30 5.03 3.26 0.10
N GLY A 31 4.10 3.89 -0.58
CA GLY A 31 3.69 3.53 -1.93
C GLY A 31 2.25 3.02 -1.96
N LYS A 32 1.76 2.85 -3.17
CA LYS A 32 0.36 2.49 -3.44
C LYS A 32 0.03 1.04 -3.07
N TYR A 33 1.04 0.14 -3.11
CA TYR A 33 0.80 -1.30 -3.14
C TYR A 33 1.17 -2.03 -1.85
N LYS A 34 2.24 -1.60 -1.17
CA LYS A 34 2.82 -2.34 -0.04
C LYS A 34 1.85 -2.52 1.13
N VAL A 35 1.13 -1.48 1.52
CA VAL A 35 0.14 -1.53 2.60
C VAL A 35 -0.96 -2.54 2.28
N VAL A 36 -1.44 -2.56 1.05
CA VAL A 36 -2.48 -3.50 0.60
C VAL A 36 -1.96 -4.94 0.63
N ILE A 37 -0.74 -5.18 0.15
CA ILE A 37 -0.11 -6.50 0.20
C ILE A 37 0.00 -6.99 1.65
N ILE A 38 0.52 -6.16 2.53
CA ILE A 38 0.68 -6.50 3.96
C ILE A 38 -0.68 -6.83 4.59
N TRP A 39 -1.70 -6.03 4.31
CA TRP A 39 -3.04 -6.25 4.84
C TRP A 39 -3.60 -7.62 4.44
N HIS A 40 -3.53 -7.94 3.15
CA HIS A 40 -4.05 -9.22 2.63
C HIS A 40 -3.25 -10.41 3.14
N LEU A 41 -1.94 -10.35 3.14
CA LEU A 41 -1.10 -11.45 3.67
C LEU A 41 -1.33 -11.66 5.16
N GLY A 42 -1.55 -10.61 5.92
CA GLY A 42 -1.76 -10.70 7.36
C GLY A 42 -3.15 -11.16 7.75
N ASN A 43 -4.19 -10.70 7.08
CA ASN A 43 -5.58 -11.00 7.44
C ASN A 43 -6.15 -12.25 6.71
N GLU A 44 -5.67 -12.56 5.53
CA GLU A 44 -6.15 -13.69 4.72
C GLU A 44 -5.20 -14.88 4.73
N GLY A 45 -3.94 -14.67 5.15
CA GLY A 45 -2.90 -15.68 5.17
C GLY A 45 -2.04 -15.68 3.92
N PRO A 46 -1.17 -16.70 3.76
CA PRO A 46 -0.25 -16.77 2.63
C PRO A 46 -0.98 -16.77 1.27
N LEU A 47 -0.41 -16.05 0.31
CA LEU A 47 -0.95 -15.91 -1.04
C LEU A 47 0.12 -16.27 -2.08
N ARG A 48 -0.31 -16.90 -3.16
CA ARG A 48 0.52 -17.10 -4.35
C ARG A 48 0.66 -15.80 -5.13
N TYR A 49 1.71 -15.69 -5.93
CA TYR A 49 1.95 -14.51 -6.78
C TYR A 49 0.72 -14.11 -7.61
N GLY A 50 0.07 -15.08 -8.27
CA GLY A 50 -1.13 -14.81 -9.06
C GLY A 50 -2.31 -14.26 -8.25
N GLN A 51 -2.44 -14.66 -6.99
CA GLN A 51 -3.47 -14.14 -6.09
C GLN A 51 -3.16 -12.69 -5.67
N VAL A 52 -1.89 -12.40 -5.40
CA VAL A 52 -1.44 -11.02 -5.12
C VAL A 52 -1.64 -10.13 -6.35
N PHE A 53 -1.29 -10.62 -7.53
CA PHE A 53 -1.48 -9.91 -8.79
C PHE A 53 -2.94 -9.50 -9.02
N LYS A 54 -3.89 -10.36 -8.69
CA LYS A 54 -5.33 -10.09 -8.84
C LYS A 54 -5.86 -8.99 -7.90
N LEU A 55 -5.13 -8.65 -6.84
CA LEU A 55 -5.51 -7.55 -5.94
C LEU A 55 -5.46 -6.19 -6.63
N PHE A 56 -4.68 -6.06 -7.69
CA PHE A 56 -4.36 -4.78 -8.31
C PHE A 56 -4.68 -4.80 -9.82
N PRO A 57 -5.94 -4.54 -10.20
CA PRO A 57 -6.29 -4.44 -11.61
C PRO A 57 -5.42 -3.43 -12.35
N GLY A 58 -4.78 -3.87 -13.43
CA GLY A 58 -3.92 -3.02 -14.26
C GLY A 58 -2.46 -2.90 -13.80
N ILE A 59 -2.06 -3.54 -12.70
CA ILE A 59 -0.65 -3.56 -12.31
C ILE A 59 0.19 -4.38 -13.30
N SER A 60 1.41 -3.94 -13.58
CA SER A 60 2.36 -4.73 -14.37
C SER A 60 3.11 -5.74 -13.48
N ASP A 61 3.54 -6.85 -14.08
CA ASP A 61 4.41 -7.84 -13.40
C ASP A 61 5.69 -7.19 -12.87
N ARG A 62 6.26 -6.26 -13.62
CA ARG A 62 7.46 -5.53 -13.23
C ARG A 62 7.26 -4.76 -11.93
N ILE A 63 6.16 -4.02 -11.81
CA ILE A 63 5.86 -3.21 -10.62
C ILE A 63 5.58 -4.13 -9.43
N LEU A 64 4.73 -5.14 -9.59
CA LEU A 64 4.42 -6.06 -8.49
C LEU A 64 5.66 -6.81 -8.00
N THR A 65 6.46 -7.32 -8.91
CA THR A 65 7.72 -8.00 -8.57
C THR A 65 8.65 -7.08 -7.78
N LYS A 66 8.77 -5.83 -8.19
CA LYS A 66 9.57 -4.83 -7.47
C LYS A 66 9.06 -4.59 -6.04
N GLN A 67 7.74 -4.42 -5.88
CA GLN A 67 7.12 -4.21 -4.56
C GLN A 67 7.34 -5.40 -3.63
N LEU A 68 7.14 -6.61 -4.14
CA LEU A 68 7.35 -7.84 -3.37
C LEU A 68 8.82 -8.03 -2.98
N ARG A 69 9.75 -7.74 -3.89
CA ARG A 69 11.20 -7.80 -3.59
C ARG A 69 11.61 -6.79 -2.53
N GLU A 70 11.10 -5.58 -2.59
CA GLU A 70 11.39 -4.56 -1.58
C GLU A 70 10.87 -4.97 -0.20
N LEU A 71 9.65 -5.50 -0.12
CA LEU A 71 9.09 -6.02 1.13
C LEU A 71 9.89 -7.21 1.66
N GLU A 72 10.35 -8.08 0.79
CA GLU A 72 11.22 -9.22 1.15
C GLU A 72 12.58 -8.75 1.65
N GLN A 73 13.22 -7.80 0.97
CA GLN A 73 14.49 -7.21 1.36
C GLN A 73 14.41 -6.52 2.73
N ASP A 74 13.33 -5.82 2.99
CA ASP A 74 13.11 -5.15 4.27
C ASP A 74 12.65 -6.11 5.38
N GLY A 75 12.52 -7.39 5.08
CA GLY A 75 12.20 -8.41 6.07
C GLY A 75 10.72 -8.47 6.48
N ILE A 76 9.84 -7.79 5.76
CA ILE A 76 8.39 -7.75 6.05
C ILE A 76 7.68 -8.98 5.49
N VAL A 77 8.09 -9.44 4.32
CA VAL A 77 7.49 -10.57 3.58
C VAL A 77 8.54 -11.65 3.38
N GLY A 78 8.12 -12.88 3.56
CA GLY A 78 8.89 -14.07 3.21
C GLY A 78 8.30 -14.75 1.99
N ARG A 79 9.12 -15.57 1.34
CA ARG A 79 8.76 -16.29 0.14
C ARG A 79 9.11 -17.77 0.28
N ASN A 80 8.12 -18.63 0.13
CA ASN A 80 8.32 -20.07 0.07
C ASN A 80 8.23 -20.55 -1.37
N VAL A 81 9.26 -21.23 -1.82
CA VAL A 81 9.29 -21.89 -3.12
C VAL A 81 9.10 -23.40 -2.90
N TYR A 82 8.03 -23.94 -3.46
CA TYR A 82 7.74 -25.37 -3.37
C TYR A 82 8.28 -26.10 -4.61
N PRO A 83 9.03 -27.19 -4.43
CA PRO A 83 9.64 -27.95 -5.54
C PRO A 83 8.61 -28.85 -6.23
N VAL A 84 7.57 -28.26 -6.77
CA VAL A 84 6.53 -28.92 -7.57
C VAL A 84 6.60 -28.45 -9.03
N VAL A 85 5.95 -29.14 -9.94
CA VAL A 85 5.90 -28.79 -11.36
C VAL A 85 4.45 -28.47 -11.75
N PRO A 86 4.16 -27.22 -12.17
CA PRO A 86 5.03 -26.04 -12.19
C PRO A 86 5.39 -25.54 -10.78
N PRO A 87 6.50 -24.79 -10.62
CA PRO A 87 6.93 -24.29 -9.33
C PRO A 87 5.85 -23.42 -8.67
N LYS A 88 5.60 -23.64 -7.39
CA LYS A 88 4.67 -22.84 -6.59
C LYS A 88 5.48 -21.88 -5.73
N VAL A 89 5.19 -20.58 -5.85
CA VAL A 89 5.74 -19.53 -5.00
C VAL A 89 4.62 -18.93 -4.17
N GLU A 90 4.83 -18.89 -2.86
CA GLU A 90 3.86 -18.40 -1.90
C GLU A 90 4.50 -17.34 -1.01
N TYR A 91 3.81 -16.21 -0.84
CA TYR A 91 4.25 -15.09 0.00
C TYR A 91 3.50 -15.10 1.33
N HIS A 92 4.19 -14.73 2.40
CA HIS A 92 3.64 -14.67 3.75
C HIS A 92 4.28 -13.49 4.52
N LEU A 93 3.63 -13.02 5.57
CA LEU A 93 4.28 -12.10 6.50
C LEU A 93 5.30 -12.84 7.36
N THR A 94 6.46 -12.22 7.55
CA THR A 94 7.44 -12.67 8.54
C THR A 94 6.97 -12.28 9.95
N ASP A 95 7.71 -12.71 10.99
CA ASP A 95 7.45 -12.26 12.36
C ASP A 95 7.54 -10.73 12.46
N LEU A 96 8.52 -10.13 11.81
CA LEU A 96 8.63 -8.66 11.71
C LEU A 96 7.43 -8.06 10.97
N GLY A 97 7.01 -8.66 9.86
CA GLY A 97 5.83 -8.22 9.11
C GLY A 97 4.56 -8.25 9.95
N ASN A 98 4.42 -9.23 10.82
CA ASN A 98 3.29 -9.32 11.74
C ASN A 98 3.28 -8.18 12.78
N THR A 99 4.43 -7.61 13.10
CA THR A 99 4.50 -6.46 14.04
C THR A 99 3.94 -5.19 13.42
N ILE A 100 4.00 -5.02 12.10
CA ILE A 100 3.45 -3.85 11.41
C ILE A 100 1.98 -4.01 11.04
N LEU A 101 1.45 -5.21 11.06
CA LEU A 101 0.06 -5.49 10.69
C LEU A 101 -0.98 -4.69 11.49
N PRO A 102 -0.86 -4.51 12.82
CA PRO A 102 -1.80 -3.66 13.56
C PRO A 102 -1.87 -2.22 13.05
N ILE A 103 -0.73 -1.66 12.65
CA ILE A 103 -0.65 -0.31 12.08
C ILE A 103 -1.40 -0.27 10.74
N VAL A 104 -1.18 -1.24 9.88
CA VAL A 104 -1.86 -1.36 8.59
C VAL A 104 -3.36 -1.55 8.76
N ASN A 105 -3.78 -2.37 9.73
CA ASN A 105 -5.19 -2.54 10.06
C ASN A 105 -5.84 -1.23 10.55
N ASP A 106 -5.13 -0.44 11.33
CA ASP A 106 -5.59 0.86 11.76
C ASP A 106 -5.69 1.86 10.60
N MET A 107 -4.75 1.83 9.67
CA MET A 107 -4.83 2.61 8.42
C MET A 107 -6.08 2.25 7.61
N TRP A 108 -6.36 0.97 7.45
CA TRP A 108 -7.57 0.49 6.78
C TRP A 108 -8.84 0.98 7.47
N ARG A 109 -8.89 0.84 8.80
CA ARG A 109 -10.04 1.27 9.60
C ARG A 109 -10.29 2.76 9.48
N TRP A 110 -9.25 3.56 9.62
CA TRP A 110 -9.36 5.02 9.48
C TRP A 110 -9.90 5.41 8.10
N GLY A 111 -9.37 4.83 7.05
CA GLY A 111 -9.84 5.07 5.68
C GLY A 111 -11.30 4.68 5.49
N LYS A 112 -11.69 3.51 5.99
CA LYS A 112 -13.07 3.01 5.90
C LYS A 112 -14.06 3.93 6.64
N GLU A 113 -13.70 4.34 7.84
CA GLU A 113 -14.57 5.19 8.68
C GLU A 113 -14.70 6.62 8.13
N ASN A 114 -13.67 7.12 7.45
CA ASN A 114 -13.61 8.52 7.00
C ASN A 114 -13.88 8.71 5.49
N MET A 115 -13.97 7.64 4.70
CA MET A 115 -14.23 7.74 3.26
C MET A 115 -15.51 8.53 2.98
N LYS A 116 -16.56 8.31 3.75
CA LYS A 116 -17.84 9.01 3.63
C LYS A 116 -17.70 10.52 3.76
N TYR A 117 -16.88 10.99 4.70
CA TYR A 117 -16.61 12.42 4.90
C TYR A 117 -16.08 13.06 3.61
N TYR A 118 -15.11 12.41 2.95
CA TYR A 118 -14.52 12.94 1.71
C TYR A 118 -15.51 12.90 0.54
N TYR A 119 -16.30 11.84 0.43
CA TYR A 119 -17.39 11.79 -0.56
C TYR A 119 -18.39 12.92 -0.39
N GLU A 120 -18.81 13.19 0.84
CA GLU A 120 -19.74 14.28 1.14
C GLU A 120 -19.15 15.65 0.78
N LYS A 121 -17.85 15.86 1.03
CA LYS A 121 -17.16 17.09 0.64
C LYS A 121 -17.09 17.27 -0.88
N ILE A 122 -16.87 16.20 -1.62
CA ILE A 122 -16.89 16.24 -3.09
C ILE A 122 -18.29 16.60 -3.60
N LEU A 123 -19.33 15.95 -3.07
CA LEU A 123 -20.71 16.22 -3.46
C LEU A 123 -21.13 17.67 -3.15
N GLU A 124 -20.73 18.23 -2.01
CA GLU A 124 -20.97 19.63 -1.68
C GLU A 124 -20.29 20.57 -2.69
N LYS A 125 -19.05 20.28 -3.05
CA LYS A 125 -18.30 21.05 -4.05
C LYS A 125 -18.99 21.02 -5.41
N ASP A 126 -19.44 19.85 -5.84
CA ASP A 126 -20.12 19.68 -7.14
C ASP A 126 -21.46 20.43 -7.16
N LYS A 127 -22.24 20.40 -6.08
CA LYS A 127 -23.46 21.19 -5.94
C LYS A 127 -23.17 22.70 -6.01
N ASN A 128 -22.11 23.17 -5.35
CA ASN A 128 -21.72 24.57 -5.40
C ASN A 128 -21.26 24.98 -6.80
N LEU A 129 -20.56 24.09 -7.53
CA LEU A 129 -20.17 24.33 -8.93
C LEU A 129 -21.39 24.39 -9.84
N ALA A 130 -22.34 23.48 -9.68
CA ALA A 130 -23.60 23.47 -10.45
C ALA A 130 -24.42 24.73 -10.18
N ALA A 131 -24.57 25.15 -8.93
CA ALA A 131 -25.26 26.38 -8.55
C ALA A 131 -24.61 27.62 -9.14
N LYS A 132 -23.28 27.71 -9.14
CA LYS A 132 -22.53 28.80 -9.80
C LYS A 132 -22.73 28.84 -11.30
N ALA A 133 -22.75 27.67 -11.95
CA ALA A 133 -23.00 27.57 -13.38
C ALA A 133 -24.43 28.00 -13.75
N GLU A 134 -25.43 27.64 -12.95
CA GLU A 134 -26.82 28.10 -13.13
C GLU A 134 -26.98 29.61 -12.99
N ILE A 135 -26.30 30.22 -12.02
CA ILE A 135 -26.29 31.68 -11.81
C ILE A 135 -25.64 32.36 -13.03
N GLN A 136 -24.55 31.81 -13.54
CA GLN A 136 -23.79 32.39 -14.65
C GLN A 136 -24.57 32.31 -15.98
N THR A 137 -25.36 31.26 -16.18
CA THR A 137 -26.24 31.13 -17.34
C THR A 137 -27.46 32.07 -17.26
N LYS A 138 -27.93 32.42 -16.06
CA LYS A 138 -29.00 33.38 -15.83
C LYS A 138 -28.56 34.82 -15.94
N THR A 139 -27.29 35.14 -15.69
CA THR A 139 -26.72 36.51 -15.75
C THR A 139 -26.16 36.87 -17.13
N ASN A 140 -25.97 35.93 -18.03
CA ASN A 140 -25.60 36.15 -19.44
C ASN A 140 -26.70 35.63 -20.39
N PRO A 141 -27.83 36.35 -20.52
CA PRO A 141 -28.76 36.06 -21.61
C PRO A 141 -28.12 36.50 -22.92
N VAL A 142 -27.88 35.56 -23.81
CA VAL A 142 -27.55 35.88 -25.21
C VAL A 142 -28.74 36.50 -25.88
#